data_fcf1f51ad28b2d38c91ea7728d72806f
#
_entry.id   fcf1f51ad28b2d38c91ea7728d72806f
#
_cell.length_a   1.000
_cell.length_b   1.000
_cell.length_c   1.000
_cell.angle_alpha   90.00
_cell.angle_beta   90.00
_cell.angle_gamma   90.00
#
_symmetry.space_group_name_H-M   'P 1'
#
loop_
_entity.id
_entity.type
_entity.pdbx_description
1 polymer ?
#
loop_
_entity_poly.entity_id
_entity_poly.type
_entity_poly.pdbx_seq_one_letter_code
_entity_poly.pdbx_strand_id
1 'polypeptide(L)'
;QKYRPKDGETGLPVLKIKELRQGICDASSELCSPSIKSEYIIHDGDIIFSWSGSLLVDIWCGGTCGLNQHLFKVTSNNYDKWFYYLWTAHQLDRFIAVAADKATTMGHIKREELEKAEVIIPSKCDYKRIRTLIKPLFDLIISNRIENRKLTALRNILLPKIMSGEIDVSDIDL
;
A
#
# COMPACT_ATOMS: atom_id res chain seq x y z
N GLN A 1 -18.62 13.18 1.82
CA GLN A 1 -18.89 14.43 1.05
C GLN A 1 -17.83 15.50 1.26
N LYS A 2 -17.30 15.70 2.47
CA LYS A 2 -16.33 16.76 2.83
C LYS A 2 -15.01 16.73 2.01
N TYR A 3 -14.63 15.58 1.50
CA TYR A 3 -13.34 15.37 0.82
C TYR A 3 -13.51 15.01 -0.66
N ARG A 4 -14.67 15.25 -1.26
CA ARG A 4 -14.85 15.10 -2.72
C ARG A 4 -14.09 16.17 -3.47
N PRO A 5 -13.59 15.88 -4.69
CA PRO A 5 -13.01 16.89 -5.53
C PRO A 5 -14.00 18.02 -5.80
N LYS A 6 -13.52 19.25 -5.89
CA LYS A 6 -14.32 20.40 -6.31
C LYS A 6 -14.45 20.41 -7.83
N ASP A 7 -15.40 21.16 -8.35
CA ASP A 7 -15.59 21.32 -9.80
C ASP A 7 -14.30 21.85 -10.45
N GLY A 8 -13.83 21.13 -11.48
CA GLY A 8 -12.58 21.43 -12.18
C GLY A 8 -11.29 20.91 -11.49
N GLU A 9 -11.39 20.27 -10.35
CA GLU A 9 -10.23 19.71 -9.63
C GLU A 9 -9.95 18.27 -10.09
N THR A 10 -8.71 17.99 -10.49
CA THR A 10 -8.27 16.60 -10.75
C THR A 10 -8.18 15.86 -9.41
N GLY A 11 -9.12 14.92 -9.18
CA GLY A 11 -9.18 14.14 -7.95
C GLY A 11 -8.05 13.13 -7.81
N LEU A 12 -7.68 12.81 -6.57
CA LEU A 12 -6.82 11.67 -6.24
C LEU A 12 -7.68 10.42 -6.03
N PRO A 13 -7.28 9.24 -6.55
CA PRO A 13 -7.97 7.99 -6.24
C PRO A 13 -7.91 7.68 -4.74
N VAL A 14 -8.96 7.11 -4.20
CA VAL A 14 -9.04 6.75 -2.77
C VAL A 14 -8.60 5.31 -2.60
N LEU A 15 -7.56 5.13 -1.79
CA LEU A 15 -7.08 3.81 -1.36
C LEU A 15 -8.05 3.24 -0.33
N LYS A 16 -8.78 2.19 -0.71
CA LYS A 16 -9.60 1.36 0.17
C LYS A 16 -8.97 -0.04 0.29
N ILE A 17 -9.62 -0.91 1.05
CA ILE A 17 -9.15 -2.30 1.24
C ILE A 17 -9.09 -3.07 -0.08
N LYS A 18 -10.03 -2.82 -1.01
CA LYS A 18 -10.05 -3.42 -2.36
C LYS A 18 -8.78 -3.05 -3.13
N GLU A 19 -8.48 -1.75 -3.23
CA GLU A 19 -7.32 -1.24 -3.94
C GLU A 19 -6.01 -1.69 -3.29
N LEU A 20 -5.96 -1.72 -1.95
CA LEU A 20 -4.78 -2.21 -1.22
C LEU A 20 -4.50 -3.69 -1.55
N ARG A 21 -5.55 -4.51 -1.63
CA ARG A 21 -5.44 -5.94 -1.99
C ARG A 21 -5.04 -6.14 -3.46
N GLN A 22 -5.52 -5.28 -4.34
CA GLN A 22 -5.20 -5.32 -5.77
C GLN A 22 -3.81 -4.72 -6.08
N GLY A 23 -3.26 -3.90 -5.18
CA GLY A 23 -2.01 -3.18 -5.37
C GLY A 23 -2.09 -2.00 -6.34
N ILE A 24 -3.30 -1.63 -6.79
CA ILE A 24 -3.54 -0.55 -7.75
C ILE A 24 -4.91 0.09 -7.54
N CYS A 25 -4.99 1.41 -7.81
CA CYS A 25 -6.25 2.10 -8.04
C CYS A 25 -6.56 2.09 -9.54
N ASP A 26 -7.82 1.89 -9.89
CA ASP A 26 -8.30 1.86 -11.27
C ASP A 26 -9.38 2.94 -11.53
N ALA A 27 -9.94 2.95 -12.75
CA ALA A 27 -10.97 3.92 -13.13
C ALA A 27 -12.27 3.81 -12.29
N SER A 28 -12.49 2.70 -11.57
CA SER A 28 -13.63 2.50 -10.68
C SER A 28 -13.38 3.01 -9.26
N SER A 29 -12.14 3.38 -8.94
CA SER A 29 -11.78 3.89 -7.61
C SER A 29 -12.43 5.26 -7.38
N GLU A 30 -12.99 5.45 -6.18
CA GLU A 30 -13.53 6.76 -5.79
C GLU A 30 -12.43 7.82 -5.80
N LEU A 31 -12.83 9.07 -6.02
CA LEU A 31 -11.91 10.20 -6.03
C LEU A 31 -12.12 11.08 -4.78
N CYS A 32 -11.02 11.62 -4.26
CA CYS A 32 -11.01 12.66 -3.24
C CYS A 32 -10.25 13.91 -3.73
N SER A 33 -10.46 15.02 -3.06
CA SER A 33 -9.72 16.26 -3.33
C SER A 33 -8.21 16.06 -3.06
N PRO A 34 -7.33 16.56 -3.92
CA PRO A 34 -5.89 16.58 -3.65
C PRO A 34 -5.52 17.55 -2.52
N SER A 35 -6.43 18.45 -2.12
CA SER A 35 -6.25 19.43 -1.03
C SER A 35 -6.52 18.83 0.36
N ILE A 36 -6.57 17.50 0.50
CA ILE A 36 -6.61 16.83 1.81
C ILE A 36 -5.28 17.02 2.54
N LYS A 37 -5.30 16.85 3.88
CA LYS A 37 -4.07 16.94 4.67
C LYS A 37 -3.01 15.95 4.17
N SER A 38 -1.75 16.35 4.17
CA SER A 38 -0.61 15.54 3.69
C SER A 38 -0.48 14.19 4.39
N GLU A 39 -0.90 14.10 5.66
CA GLU A 39 -0.93 12.84 6.43
C GLU A 39 -1.86 11.77 5.83
N TYR A 40 -2.87 12.19 5.05
CA TYR A 40 -3.80 11.29 4.34
C TYR A 40 -3.42 11.06 2.88
N ILE A 41 -2.33 11.66 2.40
CA ILE A 41 -1.79 11.38 1.07
C ILE A 41 -0.81 10.23 1.18
N ILE A 42 -1.04 9.21 0.37
CA ILE A 42 -0.24 7.98 0.31
C ILE A 42 0.61 8.00 -0.94
N HIS A 43 1.84 7.55 -0.82
CA HIS A 43 2.82 7.45 -1.90
C HIS A 43 3.40 6.04 -1.99
N ASP A 44 4.07 5.76 -3.11
CA ASP A 44 4.79 4.50 -3.29
C ASP A 44 5.79 4.25 -2.14
N GLY A 45 5.80 3.03 -1.63
CA GLY A 45 6.63 2.61 -0.51
C GLY A 45 6.05 2.95 0.88
N ASP A 46 4.82 3.47 0.97
CA ASP A 46 4.14 3.62 2.26
C ASP A 46 3.58 2.28 2.74
N ILE A 47 3.65 2.04 4.05
CA ILE A 47 3.11 0.84 4.68
C ILE A 47 1.69 1.13 5.11
N ILE A 48 0.76 0.32 4.62
CA ILE A 48 -0.67 0.49 4.88
C ILE A 48 -1.21 -0.73 5.63
N PHE A 49 -1.96 -0.47 6.69
CA PHE A 49 -2.62 -1.47 7.50
C PHE A 49 -4.15 -1.26 7.48
N SER A 50 -4.88 -2.31 7.13
CA SER A 50 -6.33 -2.36 7.25
C SER A 50 -6.74 -2.85 8.64
N TRP A 51 -7.51 -2.04 9.38
CA TRP A 51 -7.94 -2.34 10.73
C TRP A 51 -9.39 -2.79 10.83
N SER A 52 -10.12 -2.83 9.72
CA SER A 52 -11.53 -3.22 9.68
C SER A 52 -11.87 -4.08 8.47
N GLY A 53 -12.87 -4.93 8.61
CA GLY A 53 -13.27 -5.88 7.57
C GLY A 53 -12.20 -6.96 7.39
N SER A 54 -11.47 -6.90 6.28
CA SER A 54 -10.31 -7.80 6.10
C SER A 54 -9.03 -7.10 6.58
N LEU A 55 -8.49 -7.56 7.71
CA LEU A 55 -7.21 -7.08 8.20
C LEU A 55 -6.10 -7.54 7.24
N LEU A 56 -5.29 -6.60 6.82
CA LEU A 56 -4.09 -6.87 6.01
C LEU A 56 -3.07 -5.74 6.19
N VAL A 57 -1.82 -6.05 5.95
CA VAL A 57 -0.74 -5.07 5.84
C VAL A 57 -0.03 -5.26 4.52
N ASP A 58 0.25 -4.19 3.81
CA ASP A 58 1.06 -4.26 2.59
C ASP A 58 1.85 -2.95 2.36
N ILE A 59 2.84 -3.06 1.48
CA ILE A 59 3.61 -1.95 0.96
C ILE A 59 2.86 -1.41 -0.25
N TRP A 60 2.35 -0.18 -0.16
CA TRP A 60 1.68 0.43 -1.29
C TRP A 60 2.67 0.80 -2.39
N CYS A 61 2.38 0.42 -3.63
CA CYS A 61 3.15 0.78 -4.82
C CYS A 61 2.25 1.14 -6.02
N GLY A 62 1.01 1.53 -5.74
CA GLY A 62 -0.02 1.86 -6.74
C GLY A 62 -0.07 3.34 -7.15
N GLY A 63 0.91 4.16 -6.73
CA GLY A 63 0.95 5.59 -7.02
C GLY A 63 0.36 6.45 -5.90
N THR A 64 0.21 7.75 -6.19
CA THR A 64 -0.32 8.70 -5.21
C THR A 64 -1.84 8.55 -5.09
N CYS A 65 -2.33 8.43 -3.84
CA CYS A 65 -3.75 8.27 -3.54
C CYS A 65 -4.13 8.88 -2.19
N GLY A 66 -5.42 9.03 -1.93
CA GLY A 66 -5.95 9.45 -0.64
C GLY A 66 -6.29 8.24 0.25
N LEU A 67 -6.01 8.34 1.53
CA LEU A 67 -6.24 7.26 2.52
C LEU A 67 -7.69 7.20 2.95
N ASN A 68 -8.30 6.01 2.87
CA ASN A 68 -9.63 5.76 3.42
C ASN A 68 -9.59 5.59 4.95
N GLN A 69 -10.70 5.93 5.63
CA GLN A 69 -10.83 5.87 7.09
C GLN A 69 -10.64 4.46 7.70
N HIS A 70 -10.76 3.40 6.90
CA HIS A 70 -10.59 2.00 7.35
C HIS A 70 -9.13 1.52 7.25
N LEU A 71 -8.22 2.40 6.86
CA LEU A 71 -6.80 2.13 6.69
C LEU A 71 -5.96 3.07 7.56
N PHE A 72 -4.82 2.57 8.00
CA PHE A 72 -3.78 3.36 8.65
C PHE A 72 -2.53 3.39 7.77
N LYS A 73 -1.89 4.55 7.69
CA LYS A 73 -0.51 4.66 7.26
C LYS A 73 0.38 4.38 8.47
N VAL A 74 1.12 3.26 8.42
CA VAL A 74 2.03 2.88 9.50
C VAL A 74 3.34 3.65 9.34
N THR A 75 3.74 4.36 10.38
CA THR A 75 4.95 5.19 10.37
C THR A 75 5.74 5.02 11.67
N SER A 76 7.04 5.28 11.63
CA SER A 76 7.90 5.33 12.80
C SER A 76 8.95 6.43 12.61
N ASN A 77 9.23 7.16 13.69
CA ASN A 77 10.33 8.13 13.72
C ASN A 77 11.66 7.47 14.12
N ASN A 78 11.63 6.25 14.67
CA ASN A 78 12.77 5.59 15.28
C ASN A 78 13.28 4.40 14.46
N TYR A 79 12.44 3.82 13.61
CA TYR A 79 12.73 2.57 12.92
C TYR A 79 12.48 2.69 11.43
N ASP A 80 13.26 1.96 10.63
CA ASP A 80 13.12 1.87 9.17
C ASP A 80 11.80 1.17 8.76
N LYS A 81 11.33 1.46 7.54
CA LYS A 81 10.08 0.90 6.98
C LYS A 81 10.04 -0.63 6.99
N TRP A 82 11.16 -1.28 6.64
CA TRP A 82 11.26 -2.75 6.65
C TRP A 82 11.00 -3.33 8.03
N PHE A 83 11.46 -2.68 9.10
CA PHE A 83 11.33 -3.17 10.47
C PHE A 83 9.87 -3.16 10.93
N TYR A 84 9.19 -1.99 10.86
CA TYR A 84 7.80 -1.94 11.30
C TYR A 84 6.84 -2.64 10.34
N TYR A 85 7.16 -2.78 9.04
CA TYR A 85 6.39 -3.61 8.13
C TYR A 85 6.43 -5.09 8.54
N LEU A 86 7.63 -5.65 8.72
CA LEU A 86 7.79 -7.06 9.08
C LEU A 86 7.15 -7.39 10.43
N TRP A 87 7.28 -6.50 11.41
CA TRP A 87 6.62 -6.69 12.71
C TRP A 87 5.10 -6.60 12.62
N THR A 88 4.55 -5.66 11.84
CA THR A 88 3.11 -5.57 11.63
C THR A 88 2.60 -6.82 10.91
N ALA A 89 3.33 -7.30 9.90
CA ALA A 89 3.00 -8.55 9.18
C ALA A 89 3.07 -9.77 10.12
N HIS A 90 4.09 -9.85 10.98
CA HIS A 90 4.23 -10.92 11.97
C HIS A 90 3.07 -10.98 12.96
N GLN A 91 2.55 -9.83 13.38
CA GLN A 91 1.42 -9.75 14.31
C GLN A 91 0.05 -9.94 13.64
N LEU A 92 -0.01 -10.00 12.30
CA LEU A 92 -1.28 -9.96 11.56
C LEU A 92 -2.23 -11.10 11.92
N ASP A 93 -1.73 -12.34 12.02
CA ASP A 93 -2.57 -13.51 12.36
C ASP A 93 -3.17 -13.38 13.76
N ARG A 94 -2.40 -12.86 14.71
CA ARG A 94 -2.91 -12.54 16.06
C ARG A 94 -4.00 -11.47 15.99
N PHE A 95 -3.81 -10.42 15.22
CA PHE A 95 -4.80 -9.37 15.06
C PHE A 95 -6.09 -9.89 14.42
N ILE A 96 -5.98 -10.78 13.43
CA ILE A 96 -7.13 -11.44 12.80
C ILE A 96 -7.89 -12.30 13.82
N ALA A 97 -7.18 -13.11 14.61
CA ALA A 97 -7.80 -13.94 15.64
C ALA A 97 -8.55 -13.10 16.68
N VAL A 98 -7.93 -12.02 17.18
CA VAL A 98 -8.56 -11.08 18.13
C VAL A 98 -9.80 -10.38 17.52
N ALA A 99 -9.75 -10.01 16.26
CA ALA A 99 -10.86 -9.38 15.57
C ALA A 99 -12.04 -10.37 15.35
N ALA A 100 -11.74 -11.65 15.10
CA ALA A 100 -12.74 -12.70 14.93
C ALA A 100 -13.44 -13.06 16.25
N ASP A 101 -12.71 -13.11 17.36
CA ASP A 101 -13.26 -13.47 18.69
C ASP A 101 -14.25 -12.42 19.22
N LYS A 102 -14.09 -11.16 18.85
CA LYS A 102 -14.95 -10.05 19.37
C LYS A 102 -16.25 -9.85 18.62
N ALA A 103 -16.79 -10.86 17.93
CA ALA A 103 -18.19 -10.97 17.39
C ALA A 103 -18.89 -9.64 17.01
N THR A 104 -18.15 -8.65 16.49
CA THR A 104 -18.74 -7.46 15.89
C THR A 104 -18.98 -7.73 14.41
N THR A 105 -20.12 -7.34 13.89
CA THR A 105 -20.61 -7.59 12.52
C THR A 105 -19.65 -7.23 11.38
N MET A 106 -18.49 -6.64 11.67
CA MET A 106 -17.48 -6.20 10.68
C MET A 106 -16.02 -6.53 11.02
N GLY A 107 -15.72 -7.36 12.03
CA GLY A 107 -14.33 -7.76 12.31
C GLY A 107 -13.36 -6.58 12.49
N HIS A 108 -13.65 -5.67 13.42
CA HIS A 108 -12.75 -4.56 13.71
C HIS A 108 -11.75 -4.92 14.80
N ILE A 109 -10.48 -4.55 14.63
CA ILE A 109 -9.53 -4.58 15.74
C ILE A 109 -9.51 -3.22 16.44
N LYS A 110 -9.63 -3.22 17.76
CA LYS A 110 -9.56 -2.01 18.57
C LYS A 110 -8.09 -1.56 18.69
N ARG A 111 -7.88 -0.25 18.78
CA ARG A 111 -6.55 0.35 18.95
C ARG A 111 -5.81 -0.20 20.18
N GLU A 112 -6.50 -0.41 21.27
CA GLU A 112 -5.94 -1.01 22.49
C GLU A 112 -5.30 -2.39 22.27
N GLU A 113 -5.82 -3.18 21.32
CA GLU A 113 -5.25 -4.50 21.00
C GLU A 113 -3.99 -4.38 20.13
N LEU A 114 -3.92 -3.33 19.30
CA LEU A 114 -2.69 -3.02 18.55
C LEU A 114 -1.58 -2.57 19.51
N GLU A 115 -1.91 -1.77 20.53
CA GLU A 115 -0.98 -1.26 21.53
C GLU A 115 -0.40 -2.38 22.44
N LYS A 116 -1.09 -3.52 22.56
CA LYS A 116 -0.61 -4.73 23.28
C LYS A 116 0.35 -5.59 22.44
N ALA A 117 0.61 -5.22 21.19
CA ALA A 117 1.51 -5.99 20.35
C ALA A 117 2.96 -5.80 20.79
N GLU A 118 3.58 -6.89 21.20
CA GLU A 118 4.98 -6.89 21.60
C GLU A 118 5.90 -6.99 20.39
N VAL A 119 6.97 -6.20 20.41
CA VAL A 119 7.99 -6.15 19.38
C VAL A 119 9.36 -6.34 20.03
N ILE A 120 10.11 -7.33 19.56
CA ILE A 120 11.49 -7.53 20.01
C ILE A 120 12.38 -6.52 19.32
N ILE A 121 12.99 -5.62 20.09
CA ILE A 121 13.92 -4.63 19.59
C ILE A 121 15.34 -5.16 19.76
N PRO A 122 16.08 -5.43 18.68
CA PRO A 122 17.46 -5.88 18.77
C PRO A 122 18.38 -4.79 19.32
N SER A 123 19.58 -5.16 19.77
CA SER A 123 20.61 -4.20 20.15
C SER A 123 20.89 -3.25 18.97
N LYS A 124 21.41 -2.04 19.25
CA LYS A 124 21.79 -1.08 18.18
C LYS A 124 22.79 -1.69 17.18
N CYS A 125 23.68 -2.55 17.66
CA CYS A 125 24.66 -3.23 16.82
C CYS A 125 23.97 -4.23 15.89
N ASP A 126 23.13 -5.09 16.44
CA ASP A 126 22.41 -6.11 15.67
C ASP A 126 21.41 -5.47 14.72
N TYR A 127 20.70 -4.40 15.13
CA TYR A 127 19.84 -3.66 14.23
C TYR A 127 20.59 -3.15 12.99
N LYS A 128 21.79 -2.58 13.16
CA LYS A 128 22.63 -2.15 12.04
C LYS A 128 23.01 -3.31 11.12
N ARG A 129 23.42 -4.45 11.68
CA ARG A 129 23.76 -5.66 10.90
C ARG A 129 22.56 -6.17 10.12
N ILE A 130 21.40 -6.30 10.75
CA ILE A 130 20.16 -6.74 10.11
C ILE A 130 19.76 -5.75 9.00
N ARG A 131 19.85 -4.44 9.28
CA ARG A 131 19.53 -3.38 8.33
C ARG A 131 20.34 -3.49 7.04
N THR A 132 21.66 -3.78 7.12
CA THR A 132 22.50 -3.92 5.91
C THR A 132 22.09 -5.08 5.02
N LEU A 133 21.43 -6.10 5.56
CA LEU A 133 20.93 -7.25 4.81
C LEU A 133 19.49 -7.03 4.31
N ILE A 134 18.62 -6.58 5.20
CA ILE A 134 17.17 -6.54 4.92
C ILE A 134 16.77 -5.29 4.13
N LYS A 135 17.34 -4.12 4.44
CA LYS A 135 16.93 -2.88 3.77
C LYS A 135 17.11 -2.91 2.25
N PRO A 136 18.24 -3.38 1.67
CA PRO A 136 18.37 -3.48 0.22
C PRO A 136 17.33 -4.39 -0.43
N LEU A 137 16.99 -5.51 0.20
CA LEU A 137 15.95 -6.43 -0.29
C LEU A 137 14.57 -5.77 -0.23
N PHE A 138 14.27 -5.06 0.84
CA PHE A 138 13.03 -4.34 1.00
C PHE A 138 12.88 -3.22 -0.04
N ASP A 139 13.94 -2.44 -0.26
CA ASP A 139 13.97 -1.38 -1.28
C ASP A 139 13.82 -1.97 -2.70
N LEU A 140 14.42 -3.13 -2.96
CA LEU A 140 14.28 -3.85 -4.23
C LEU A 140 12.85 -4.33 -4.47
N ILE A 141 12.16 -4.83 -3.44
CA ILE A 141 10.74 -5.21 -3.54
C ILE A 141 9.91 -4.01 -3.98
N ILE A 142 10.13 -2.83 -3.36
CA ILE A 142 9.41 -1.60 -3.72
C ILE A 142 9.70 -1.20 -5.17
N SER A 143 10.99 -1.18 -5.55
CA SER A 143 11.42 -0.82 -6.91
C SER A 143 10.78 -1.73 -7.95
N ASN A 144 10.85 -3.05 -7.76
CA ASN A 144 10.28 -4.03 -8.68
C ASN A 144 8.75 -3.92 -8.79
N ARG A 145 8.04 -3.67 -7.68
CA ARG A 145 6.58 -3.45 -7.70
C ARG A 145 6.21 -2.21 -8.52
N ILE A 146 6.96 -1.10 -8.35
CA ILE A 146 6.75 0.14 -9.10
C ILE A 146 7.04 -0.08 -10.59
N GLU A 147 8.12 -0.77 -10.92
CA GLU A 147 8.51 -1.10 -12.30
C GLU A 147 7.45 -2.00 -12.96
N ASN A 148 7.02 -3.06 -12.30
CA ASN A 148 5.97 -3.94 -12.80
C ASN A 148 4.66 -3.19 -13.08
N ARG A 149 4.28 -2.22 -12.24
CA ARG A 149 3.12 -1.36 -12.51
C ARG A 149 3.31 -0.54 -13.79
N LYS A 150 4.50 0.07 -13.98
CA LYS A 150 4.82 0.86 -15.19
C LYS A 150 4.81 -0.02 -16.43
N LEU A 151 5.45 -1.19 -16.38
CA LEU A 151 5.48 -2.14 -17.50
C LEU A 151 4.08 -2.65 -17.86
N THR A 152 3.25 -2.93 -16.85
CA THR A 152 1.85 -3.30 -17.06
C THR A 152 1.06 -2.19 -17.75
N ALA A 153 1.25 -0.94 -17.34
CA ALA A 153 0.60 0.21 -17.97
C ALA A 153 1.06 0.38 -19.42
N LEU A 154 2.36 0.27 -19.70
CA LEU A 154 2.92 0.32 -21.05
C LEU A 154 2.37 -0.80 -21.94
N ARG A 155 2.38 -2.04 -21.47
CA ARG A 155 1.80 -3.18 -22.18
C ARG A 155 0.34 -2.92 -22.56
N ASN A 156 -0.45 -2.44 -21.61
CA ASN A 156 -1.88 -2.19 -21.83
C ASN A 156 -2.15 -1.07 -22.85
N ILE A 157 -1.22 -0.13 -23.01
CA ILE A 157 -1.28 0.94 -24.03
C ILE A 157 -0.80 0.42 -25.39
N LEU A 158 0.30 -0.32 -25.41
CA LEU A 158 0.95 -0.73 -26.67
C LEU A 158 0.24 -1.92 -27.33
N LEU A 159 -0.18 -2.91 -26.56
CA LEU A 159 -0.76 -4.13 -27.10
C LEU A 159 -1.97 -3.89 -28.03
N PRO A 160 -2.97 -3.05 -27.69
CA PRO A 160 -4.07 -2.73 -28.60
C PRO A 160 -3.60 -2.05 -29.89
N LYS A 161 -2.58 -1.18 -29.80
CA LYS A 161 -2.04 -0.45 -30.95
C LYS A 161 -1.28 -1.36 -31.93
N ILE A 162 -0.56 -2.33 -31.41
CA ILE A 162 0.11 -3.36 -32.20
C ILE A 162 -0.93 -4.27 -32.85
N MET A 163 -1.94 -4.71 -32.10
CA MET A 163 -2.99 -5.60 -32.63
C MET A 163 -3.88 -4.91 -33.69
N SER A 164 -4.05 -3.59 -33.62
CA SER A 164 -4.80 -2.83 -34.62
C SER A 164 -3.97 -2.44 -35.86
N GLY A 165 -2.66 -2.70 -35.85
CA GLY A 165 -1.75 -2.25 -36.92
C GLY A 165 -1.41 -0.76 -36.88
N GLU A 166 -1.80 -0.03 -35.80
CA GLU A 166 -1.40 1.38 -35.60
C GLU A 166 0.11 1.52 -35.41
N ILE A 167 0.73 0.50 -34.78
CA ILE A 167 2.18 0.36 -34.64
C ILE A 167 2.62 -0.85 -35.45
N ASP A 168 3.42 -0.61 -36.48
CA ASP A 168 4.05 -1.66 -37.28
C ASP A 168 5.29 -2.17 -36.54
N VAL A 169 5.39 -3.48 -36.39
CA VAL A 169 6.51 -4.18 -35.74
C VAL A 169 7.19 -5.17 -36.65
N SER A 170 6.90 -5.12 -37.98
CA SER A 170 7.42 -6.08 -38.97
C SER A 170 8.94 -6.07 -39.08
N ASP A 171 9.58 -4.95 -38.76
CA ASP A 171 11.04 -4.77 -38.84
C ASP A 171 11.78 -5.00 -37.52
N ILE A 172 11.08 -5.51 -36.48
CA ILE A 172 11.71 -5.79 -35.18
C ILE A 172 12.21 -7.25 -35.19
N ASP A 173 13.54 -7.42 -35.22
CA ASP A 173 14.17 -8.72 -34.95
C ASP A 173 13.94 -9.12 -33.48
N LEU A 174 13.34 -10.29 -33.25
CA LEU A 174 13.05 -10.87 -31.94
C LEU A 174 14.14 -11.84 -31.50
#